data_8d6d59ff6304dda3b91851b9159d0e82
#
_entry.id   8d6d59ff6304dda3b91851b9159d0e82
#
_cell.length_a   1.000
_cell.length_b   1.000
_cell.length_c   1.000
_cell.angle_alpha   90.00
_cell.angle_beta   90.00
_cell.angle_gamma   90.00
#
_symmetry.space_group_name_H-M   'P 1'
#
loop_
_entity.id
_entity.type
_entity.pdbx_description
1 polymer ?
#
loop_
_entity_poly.entity_id
_entity_poly.type
_entity_poly.pdbx_seq_one_letter_code
_entity_poly.pdbx_strand_id
1 'polypeptide(L)'
;MAKTELSKLEWLAKAQAYCARAEHCAADVRRKLYEWGLQDAEIADFIEENLYSDNFLDDSRFCAAYVHDKVEYQSWGRLKIQAGLRALQLPESEISQALKNIDEIAYFGNLRKLIRSRSADSEDKRLRFLSQRGYTFDEIRKCSDR
;
A
#
# COMPACT_ATOMS: atom_id res chain seq x y z
N MET A 1 37.65 -12.55 -11.00
CA MET A 1 36.83 -12.28 -12.22
C MET A 1 35.97 -11.08 -12.00
N ALA A 2 35.99 -10.12 -12.91
CA ALA A 2 35.12 -8.98 -12.86
C ALA A 2 33.67 -9.44 -13.04
N LYS A 3 32.76 -8.97 -12.19
CA LYS A 3 31.34 -9.17 -12.39
C LYS A 3 30.92 -8.44 -13.65
N THR A 4 30.24 -9.12 -14.54
CA THR A 4 29.65 -8.49 -15.71
C THR A 4 28.48 -7.62 -15.23
N GLU A 5 28.60 -6.31 -15.44
CA GLU A 5 27.51 -5.40 -15.11
C GLU A 5 26.36 -5.61 -16.08
N LEU A 6 25.14 -5.55 -15.57
CA LEU A 6 23.94 -5.62 -16.38
C LEU A 6 23.82 -4.34 -17.21
N SER A 7 23.41 -4.49 -18.45
CA SER A 7 23.08 -3.35 -19.28
C SER A 7 21.81 -2.68 -18.80
N LYS A 8 21.60 -1.46 -19.25
CA LYS A 8 20.39 -0.67 -18.98
C LYS A 8 19.11 -1.46 -19.34
N LEU A 9 19.11 -2.14 -20.50
CA LEU A 9 17.98 -2.93 -20.96
C LEU A 9 17.78 -4.20 -20.14
N GLU A 10 18.87 -4.81 -19.68
CA GLU A 10 18.79 -5.98 -18.80
C GLU A 10 18.21 -5.62 -17.43
N TRP A 11 18.59 -4.46 -16.88
CA TRP A 11 18.00 -3.95 -15.64
C TRP A 11 16.51 -3.67 -15.82
N LEU A 12 16.12 -3.07 -16.96
CA LEU A 12 14.71 -2.82 -17.26
C LEU A 12 13.94 -4.14 -17.34
N ALA A 13 14.48 -5.17 -18.00
CA ALA A 13 13.82 -6.47 -18.11
C ALA A 13 13.60 -7.12 -16.74
N LYS A 14 14.59 -7.01 -15.83
CA LYS A 14 14.42 -7.49 -14.45
C LYS A 14 13.30 -6.78 -13.73
N ALA A 15 13.22 -5.46 -13.88
CA ALA A 15 12.19 -4.66 -13.25
C ALA A 15 10.80 -4.97 -13.81
N GLN A 16 10.69 -5.17 -15.12
CA GLN A 16 9.44 -5.57 -15.76
C GLN A 16 8.95 -6.91 -15.24
N ALA A 17 9.83 -7.89 -15.11
CA ALA A 17 9.50 -9.20 -14.57
C ALA A 17 9.01 -9.10 -13.12
N TYR A 18 9.63 -8.25 -12.32
CA TYR A 18 9.22 -7.99 -10.95
C TYR A 18 7.81 -7.39 -10.89
N CYS A 19 7.53 -6.39 -11.74
CA CYS A 19 6.21 -5.74 -11.80
C CYS A 19 5.11 -6.65 -12.36
N ALA A 20 5.48 -7.64 -13.17
CA ALA A 20 4.51 -8.56 -13.77
C ALA A 20 3.95 -9.57 -12.76
N ARG A 21 4.62 -9.79 -11.63
CA ARG A 21 4.20 -10.77 -10.63
C ARG A 21 3.11 -10.26 -9.71
N ALA A 22 3.10 -8.97 -9.40
CA ALA A 22 2.16 -8.33 -8.50
C ALA A 22 2.20 -6.83 -8.71
N GLU A 23 1.18 -6.11 -8.23
CA GLU A 23 1.20 -4.65 -8.27
C GLU A 23 2.31 -4.10 -7.38
N HIS A 24 3.08 -3.18 -7.94
CA HIS A 24 4.14 -2.47 -7.23
C HIS A 24 4.05 -0.98 -7.53
N CYS A 25 4.60 -0.15 -6.66
CA CYS A 25 4.75 1.28 -6.89
C CYS A 25 6.21 1.61 -7.23
N ALA A 26 6.45 2.84 -7.64
CA ALA A 26 7.81 3.29 -7.99
C ALA A 26 8.79 3.12 -6.82
N ALA A 27 8.35 3.42 -5.58
CA ALA A 27 9.19 3.25 -4.39
C ALA A 27 9.61 1.79 -4.19
N ASP A 28 8.69 0.84 -4.42
CA ASP A 28 9.00 -0.60 -4.34
C ASP A 28 10.07 -0.99 -5.36
N VAL A 29 9.92 -0.51 -6.59
CA VAL A 29 10.86 -0.82 -7.67
C VAL A 29 12.24 -0.25 -7.35
N ARG A 30 12.32 1.00 -6.91
CA ARG A 30 13.60 1.63 -6.57
C ARG A 30 14.31 0.90 -5.44
N ARG A 31 13.57 0.52 -4.41
CA ARG A 31 14.11 -0.29 -3.31
C ARG A 31 14.65 -1.63 -3.83
N LYS A 32 13.90 -2.28 -4.70
CA LYS A 32 14.28 -3.57 -5.26
C LYS A 32 15.53 -3.47 -6.14
N LEU A 33 15.61 -2.43 -6.97
CA LEU A 33 16.80 -2.17 -7.78
C LEU A 33 18.04 -1.98 -6.91
N TYR A 34 17.90 -1.22 -5.82
CA TYR A 34 18.98 -1.02 -4.86
C TYR A 34 19.40 -2.35 -4.21
N GLU A 35 18.43 -3.16 -3.79
CA GLU A 35 18.69 -4.48 -3.20
C GLU A 35 19.43 -5.39 -4.17
N TRP A 36 19.14 -5.27 -5.47
CA TRP A 36 19.81 -6.03 -6.52
C TRP A 36 21.21 -5.49 -6.88
N GLY A 37 21.56 -4.34 -6.33
CA GLY A 37 22.90 -3.76 -6.51
C GLY A 37 22.99 -2.60 -7.49
N LEU A 38 21.87 -2.08 -8.01
CA LEU A 38 21.89 -0.92 -8.89
C LEU A 38 22.16 0.35 -8.07
N GLN A 39 23.20 1.08 -8.45
CA GLN A 39 23.59 2.33 -7.78
C GLN A 39 23.49 3.55 -8.69
N ASP A 40 23.30 3.34 -10.00
CA ASP A 40 23.26 4.41 -11.00
C ASP A 40 21.85 5.04 -11.02
N ALA A 41 21.76 6.30 -10.56
CA ALA A 41 20.49 7.02 -10.49
C ALA A 41 19.88 7.27 -11.88
N GLU A 42 20.70 7.48 -12.90
CA GLU A 42 20.20 7.71 -14.27
C GLU A 42 19.51 6.45 -14.81
N ILE A 43 20.08 5.27 -14.54
CA ILE A 43 19.48 4.01 -14.94
C ILE A 43 18.17 3.79 -14.17
N ALA A 44 18.15 4.09 -12.87
CA ALA A 44 16.93 3.98 -12.07
C ALA A 44 15.81 4.86 -12.61
N ASP A 45 16.13 6.10 -12.98
CA ASP A 45 15.16 7.03 -13.57
C ASP A 45 14.64 6.52 -14.92
N PHE A 46 15.54 6.02 -15.76
CA PHE A 46 15.17 5.42 -17.04
C PHE A 46 14.19 4.25 -16.85
N ILE A 47 14.47 3.39 -15.89
CA ILE A 47 13.62 2.23 -15.60
C ILE A 47 12.24 2.69 -15.15
N GLU A 48 12.16 3.63 -14.20
CA GLU A 48 10.89 4.14 -13.71
C GLU A 48 10.03 4.73 -14.83
N GLU A 49 10.62 5.59 -15.67
CA GLU A 49 9.92 6.20 -16.80
C GLU A 49 9.35 5.16 -17.76
N ASN A 50 10.14 4.15 -18.09
CA ASN A 50 9.71 3.10 -19.01
C ASN A 50 8.63 2.21 -18.41
N LEU A 51 8.72 1.92 -17.12
CA LEU A 51 7.69 1.12 -16.43
C LEU A 51 6.34 1.83 -16.42
N TYR A 52 6.33 3.16 -16.22
CA TYR A 52 5.09 3.93 -16.31
C TYR A 52 4.58 3.99 -17.76
N SER A 53 5.46 4.27 -18.73
CA SER A 53 5.07 4.36 -20.14
C SER A 53 4.46 3.07 -20.66
N ASP A 54 4.95 1.93 -20.22
CA ASP A 54 4.52 0.62 -20.68
C ASP A 54 3.47 -0.01 -19.76
N ASN A 55 2.90 0.77 -18.84
CA ASN A 55 1.84 0.35 -17.92
C ASN A 55 2.21 -0.76 -16.94
N PHE A 56 3.50 -1.00 -16.70
CA PHE A 56 3.95 -1.86 -15.60
C PHE A 56 3.74 -1.19 -14.26
N LEU A 57 3.81 0.14 -14.20
CA LEU A 57 3.48 0.94 -13.03
C LEU A 57 2.28 1.84 -13.35
N ASP A 58 1.34 1.91 -12.41
CA ASP A 58 0.15 2.75 -12.50
C ASP A 58 -0.29 3.06 -11.06
N ASP A 59 -0.16 4.32 -10.65
CA ASP A 59 -0.41 4.72 -9.27
C ASP A 59 -1.86 4.51 -8.84
N SER A 60 -2.81 4.75 -9.74
CA SER A 60 -4.23 4.53 -9.48
C SER A 60 -4.51 3.05 -9.24
N ARG A 61 -3.99 2.19 -10.10
CA ARG A 61 -4.14 0.74 -9.99
C ARG A 61 -3.49 0.21 -8.72
N PHE A 62 -2.27 0.71 -8.39
CA PHE A 62 -1.57 0.32 -7.17
C PHE A 62 -2.36 0.71 -5.93
N CYS A 63 -2.83 1.97 -5.86
CA CYS A 63 -3.60 2.44 -4.70
C CYS A 63 -4.88 1.62 -4.51
N ALA A 64 -5.59 1.32 -5.60
CA ALA A 64 -6.81 0.52 -5.54
C ALA A 64 -6.52 -0.89 -4.98
N ALA A 65 -5.47 -1.55 -5.47
CA ALA A 65 -5.08 -2.88 -5.00
C ALA A 65 -4.63 -2.86 -3.54
N TYR A 66 -3.84 -1.86 -3.16
CA TYR A 66 -3.37 -1.69 -1.78
C TYR A 66 -4.53 -1.53 -0.81
N VAL A 67 -5.47 -0.63 -1.12
CA VAL A 67 -6.63 -0.38 -0.28
C VAL A 67 -7.48 -1.64 -0.16
N HIS A 68 -7.75 -2.31 -1.28
CA HIS A 68 -8.54 -3.54 -1.28
C HIS A 68 -7.91 -4.60 -0.36
N ASP A 69 -6.61 -4.83 -0.49
CA ASP A 69 -5.90 -5.83 0.31
C ASP A 69 -5.94 -5.49 1.81
N LYS A 70 -5.72 -4.22 2.16
CA LYS A 70 -5.68 -3.81 3.56
C LYS A 70 -7.06 -3.86 4.22
N VAL A 71 -8.11 -3.53 3.49
CA VAL A 71 -9.48 -3.66 3.98
C VAL A 71 -9.88 -5.13 4.06
N GLU A 72 -9.71 -5.87 2.97
CA GLU A 72 -10.23 -7.24 2.86
C GLU A 72 -9.47 -8.24 3.74
N TYR A 73 -8.14 -8.16 3.74
CA TYR A 73 -7.32 -9.18 4.39
C TYR A 73 -6.67 -8.75 5.69
N GLN A 74 -6.52 -7.44 5.93
CA GLN A 74 -5.85 -6.94 7.12
C GLN A 74 -6.80 -6.22 8.09
N SER A 75 -8.00 -5.89 7.66
CA SER A 75 -8.99 -5.14 8.44
C SER A 75 -8.41 -3.82 8.97
N TRP A 76 -7.67 -3.10 8.12
CA TRP A 76 -7.12 -1.80 8.49
C TRP A 76 -8.18 -0.70 8.35
N GLY A 77 -8.06 0.33 9.20
CA GLY A 77 -8.82 1.56 9.05
C GLY A 77 -8.17 2.51 8.04
N ARG A 78 -8.95 3.51 7.61
CA ARG A 78 -8.51 4.46 6.59
C ARG A 78 -7.23 5.20 6.93
N LEU A 79 -7.05 5.57 8.21
CA LEU A 79 -5.87 6.33 8.63
C LEU A 79 -4.57 5.54 8.44
N LYS A 80 -4.59 4.26 8.75
CA LYS A 80 -3.42 3.40 8.58
C LYS A 80 -3.12 3.15 7.11
N ILE A 81 -4.16 2.95 6.30
CA ILE A 81 -4.02 2.77 4.85
C ILE A 81 -3.41 4.03 4.23
N GLN A 82 -3.95 5.20 4.59
CA GLN A 82 -3.46 6.48 4.10
C GLN A 82 -1.98 6.69 4.46
N ALA A 83 -1.62 6.41 5.71
CA ALA A 83 -0.24 6.54 6.17
C ALA A 83 0.71 5.61 5.39
N GLY A 84 0.26 4.38 5.11
CA GLY A 84 1.05 3.42 4.33
C GLY A 84 1.30 3.90 2.91
N LEU A 85 0.27 4.42 2.25
CA LEU A 85 0.40 4.93 0.87
C LEU A 85 1.26 6.20 0.82
N ARG A 86 1.14 7.08 1.81
CA ARG A 86 2.01 8.27 1.91
C ARG A 86 3.46 7.88 2.11
N ALA A 87 3.73 6.88 2.92
CA ALA A 87 5.09 6.39 3.14
C ALA A 87 5.70 5.82 1.86
N LEU A 88 4.88 5.30 0.96
CA LEU A 88 5.30 4.83 -0.37
C LEU A 88 5.34 5.95 -1.41
N GLN A 89 5.07 7.18 -0.99
CA GLN A 89 5.16 8.38 -1.83
C GLN A 89 4.17 8.42 -3.00
N LEU A 90 3.01 7.78 -2.84
CA LEU A 90 1.94 7.89 -3.83
C LEU A 90 1.34 9.30 -3.79
N PRO A 91 0.84 9.82 -4.94
CA PRO A 91 0.22 11.15 -4.98
C PRO A 91 -1.05 11.22 -4.13
N GLU A 92 -1.26 12.33 -3.44
CA GLU A 92 -2.43 12.53 -2.57
C GLU A 92 -3.75 12.38 -3.32
N SER A 93 -3.82 12.82 -4.58
CA SER A 93 -5.02 12.68 -5.41
C SER A 93 -5.39 11.20 -5.62
N GLU A 94 -4.40 10.34 -5.84
CA GLU A 94 -4.62 8.90 -6.03
C GLU A 94 -4.99 8.22 -4.73
N ILE A 95 -4.37 8.64 -3.62
CA ILE A 95 -4.70 8.14 -2.28
C ILE A 95 -6.15 8.48 -1.94
N SER A 96 -6.54 9.74 -2.10
CA SER A 96 -7.90 10.22 -1.86
C SER A 96 -8.94 9.44 -2.65
N GLN A 97 -8.68 9.26 -3.94
CA GLN A 97 -9.60 8.55 -4.83
C GLN A 97 -9.79 7.11 -4.39
N ALA A 98 -8.69 6.43 -4.05
CA ALA A 98 -8.74 5.04 -3.60
C ALA A 98 -9.50 4.90 -2.27
N LEU A 99 -9.30 5.83 -1.34
CA LEU A 99 -10.01 5.81 -0.05
C LEU A 99 -11.51 6.06 -0.24
N LYS A 100 -11.92 6.91 -1.19
CA LYS A 100 -13.33 7.16 -1.50
C LYS A 100 -14.03 5.92 -2.05
N ASN A 101 -13.29 5.04 -2.70
CA ASN A 101 -13.84 3.84 -3.34
C ASN A 101 -13.94 2.62 -2.41
N ILE A 102 -13.61 2.79 -1.12
CA ILE A 102 -13.74 1.71 -0.14
C ILE A 102 -15.21 1.29 -0.04
N ASP A 103 -15.45 -0.02 -0.08
CA ASP A 103 -16.76 -0.60 0.21
C ASP A 103 -17.05 -0.39 1.71
N GLU A 104 -17.96 0.53 2.02
CA GLU A 104 -18.28 0.89 3.39
C GLU A 104 -18.92 -0.25 4.17
N ILE A 105 -19.70 -1.11 3.50
CA ILE A 105 -20.33 -2.25 4.14
C ILE A 105 -19.25 -3.21 4.66
N ALA A 106 -18.29 -3.55 3.81
CA ALA A 106 -17.17 -4.41 4.20
C ALA A 106 -16.31 -3.74 5.28
N TYR A 107 -16.01 -2.46 5.11
CA TYR A 107 -15.18 -1.68 6.02
C TYR A 107 -15.74 -1.64 7.44
N PHE A 108 -17.00 -1.23 7.58
CA PHE A 108 -17.64 -1.15 8.89
C PHE A 108 -17.99 -2.53 9.45
N GLY A 109 -18.24 -3.51 8.57
CA GLY A 109 -18.39 -4.91 8.98
C GLY A 109 -17.14 -5.44 9.67
N ASN A 110 -15.96 -5.14 9.11
CA ASN A 110 -14.68 -5.49 9.71
C ASN A 110 -14.50 -4.84 11.08
N LEU A 111 -14.82 -3.55 11.18
CA LEU A 111 -14.70 -2.81 12.44
C LEU A 111 -15.60 -3.42 13.52
N ARG A 112 -16.85 -3.73 13.19
CA ARG A 112 -17.77 -4.36 14.13
C ARG A 112 -17.26 -5.72 14.62
N LYS A 113 -16.68 -6.53 13.70
CA LYS A 113 -16.09 -7.83 14.09
C LYS A 113 -14.91 -7.63 15.04
N LEU A 114 -14.06 -6.64 14.78
CA LEU A 114 -12.92 -6.34 15.66
C LEU A 114 -13.39 -5.88 17.03
N ILE A 115 -14.42 -5.04 17.11
CA ILE A 115 -14.99 -4.58 18.37
C ILE A 115 -15.50 -5.79 19.18
N ARG A 116 -16.24 -6.68 18.53
CA ARG A 116 -16.76 -7.90 19.19
C ARG A 116 -15.63 -8.81 19.68
N SER A 117 -14.57 -8.95 18.88
CA SER A 117 -13.44 -9.79 19.26
C SER A 117 -12.70 -9.28 20.48
N ARG A 118 -12.85 -7.98 20.80
CA ARG A 118 -12.20 -7.32 21.94
C ARG A 118 -13.19 -6.94 23.04
N SER A 119 -14.35 -7.59 23.07
CA SER A 119 -15.39 -7.23 24.05
C SER A 119 -14.98 -7.48 25.49
N ALA A 120 -14.05 -8.40 25.75
CA ALA A 120 -13.53 -8.68 27.08
C ALA A 120 -12.48 -7.64 27.57
N ASP A 121 -11.93 -6.85 26.65
CA ASP A 121 -10.95 -5.80 26.99
C ASP A 121 -11.67 -4.62 27.62
N SER A 122 -10.92 -3.81 28.42
CA SER A 122 -11.41 -2.52 28.87
C SER A 122 -11.68 -1.62 27.67
N GLU A 123 -12.54 -0.62 27.83
CA GLU A 123 -12.85 0.36 26.80
C GLU A 123 -11.58 1.05 26.30
N ASP A 124 -10.70 1.49 27.21
CA ASP A 124 -9.45 2.14 26.85
C ASP A 124 -8.52 1.24 26.05
N LYS A 125 -8.40 -0.01 26.42
CA LYS A 125 -7.56 -0.98 25.74
C LYS A 125 -8.08 -1.28 24.34
N ARG A 126 -9.40 -1.45 24.21
CA ARG A 126 -10.06 -1.69 22.93
C ARG A 126 -9.89 -0.48 22.00
N LEU A 127 -10.07 0.73 22.52
CA LEU A 127 -9.90 1.96 21.75
C LEU A 127 -8.46 2.08 21.21
N ARG A 128 -7.46 1.81 22.05
CA ARG A 128 -6.06 1.84 21.60
C ARG A 128 -5.79 0.83 20.50
N PHE A 129 -6.29 -0.38 20.65
CA PHE A 129 -6.14 -1.42 19.64
C PHE A 129 -6.73 -0.99 18.29
N LEU A 130 -7.96 -0.47 18.30
CA LEU A 130 -8.66 -0.06 17.07
C LEU A 130 -8.02 1.18 16.46
N SER A 131 -7.57 2.13 17.26
CA SER A 131 -6.87 3.32 16.79
C SER A 131 -5.54 2.95 16.10
N GLN A 132 -4.82 1.99 16.63
CA GLN A 132 -3.58 1.48 16.03
C GLN A 132 -3.84 0.77 14.70
N ARG A 133 -5.03 0.22 14.53
CA ARG A 133 -5.45 -0.39 13.26
C ARG A 133 -5.86 0.65 12.22
N GLY A 134 -5.98 1.91 12.63
CA GLY A 134 -6.26 3.01 11.71
C GLY A 134 -7.69 3.52 11.69
N TYR A 135 -8.54 3.07 12.60
CA TYR A 135 -9.92 3.56 12.69
C TYR A 135 -9.96 4.86 13.50
N THR A 136 -10.85 5.79 13.10
CA THR A 136 -11.05 7.03 13.84
C THR A 136 -11.92 6.79 15.07
N PHE A 137 -11.80 7.70 16.03
CA PHE A 137 -12.65 7.69 17.22
C PHE A 137 -14.14 7.71 16.86
N ASP A 138 -14.54 8.56 15.90
CA ASP A 138 -15.92 8.64 15.45
C ASP A 138 -16.43 7.34 14.84
N GLU A 139 -15.63 6.69 14.03
CA GLU A 139 -15.96 5.39 13.45
C GLU A 139 -16.17 4.34 14.54
N ILE A 140 -15.25 4.29 15.49
CA ILE A 140 -15.29 3.33 16.60
C ILE A 140 -16.55 3.58 17.43
N ARG A 141 -16.84 4.83 17.78
CA ARG A 141 -17.99 5.20 18.57
C ARG A 141 -19.29 4.80 17.88
N LYS A 142 -19.43 5.12 16.59
CA LYS A 142 -20.62 4.76 15.80
C LYS A 142 -20.89 3.27 15.77
N CYS A 143 -19.86 2.47 15.69
CA CYS A 143 -19.98 1.01 15.64
C CYS A 143 -20.13 0.39 17.02
N SER A 144 -19.77 1.10 18.09
CA SER A 144 -19.84 0.61 19.47
C SER A 144 -21.21 0.85 20.12
N ASP A 145 -21.98 1.80 19.59
CA ASP A 145 -23.27 2.22 20.17
C ASP A 145 -24.44 1.31 19.83
N ARG A 146 -24.19 0.10 19.38
CA ARG A 146 -25.23 -0.87 19.03
C ARG A 146 -25.11 -2.15 19.82
#